data_d5a1a2d0461610a17cd5e288fdf4858c
#
_entry.id   d5a1a2d0461610a17cd5e288fdf4858c
#
_cell.length_a   1.000
_cell.length_b   1.000
_cell.length_c   1.000
_cell.angle_alpha   90.00
_cell.angle_beta   90.00
_cell.angle_gamma   90.00
#
_symmetry.space_group_name_H-M   'P 1'
#
loop_
_entity.id
_entity.type
_entity.pdbx_description
1 polymer ?
#
loop_
_entity_poly.entity_id
_entity_poly.type
_entity_poly.pdbx_seq_one_letter_code
_entity_poly.pdbx_strand_id
1 'polypeptide(L)'
;ELTAFVQHTLSQKYNGKNIPQLALVSPTAMQDLSGEFSVPDGKEGNQNLKLYAAAMKEVANANGALFVDPFATSAQWFAVSDERLTIDGALLNDDGYRKLTPWLADALFSGETPNQSMHDEVHAAVQEKNFMWLNDFKVPNGVHVYGRRYNPYGPANYPFELKKTREFTQIRDQAIWATLKGEKFDVAGEDAKTSKLPPVQSNYKPSNKNGTPEYRPGQESQTKIAVPEGYKI
;
A
#
# COMPACT_ATOMS: atom_id res chain seq x y z
N GLU A 1 -6.79 -17.46 20.84
CA GLU A 1 -6.02 -16.24 20.49
C GLU A 1 -6.90 -15.20 19.77
N LEU A 2 -7.59 -15.54 18.66
CA LEU A 2 -8.42 -14.60 17.91
C LEU A 2 -9.51 -13.94 18.76
N THR A 3 -10.21 -14.71 19.60
CA THR A 3 -11.21 -14.18 20.52
C THR A 3 -10.62 -13.10 21.45
N ALA A 4 -9.47 -13.36 22.04
CA ALA A 4 -8.80 -12.40 22.91
C ALA A 4 -8.38 -11.13 22.17
N PHE A 5 -7.91 -11.25 20.93
CA PHE A 5 -7.57 -10.11 20.07
C PHE A 5 -8.82 -9.27 19.75
N VAL A 6 -9.92 -9.90 19.37
CA VAL A 6 -11.18 -9.22 19.07
C VAL A 6 -11.71 -8.48 20.31
N GLN A 7 -11.75 -9.15 21.47
CA GLN A 7 -12.21 -8.56 22.72
C GLN A 7 -11.32 -7.38 23.16
N HIS A 8 -9.99 -7.55 23.04
CA HIS A 8 -9.05 -6.44 23.31
C HIS A 8 -9.33 -5.25 22.39
N THR A 9 -9.48 -5.48 21.09
CA THR A 9 -9.76 -4.41 20.10
C THR A 9 -11.06 -3.69 20.42
N LEU A 10 -12.14 -4.43 20.71
CA LEU A 10 -13.43 -3.86 21.07
C LEU A 10 -13.42 -3.11 22.42
N SER A 11 -12.46 -3.39 23.30
CA SER A 11 -12.30 -2.64 24.55
C SER A 11 -11.59 -1.28 24.37
N GLN A 12 -11.00 -1.02 23.20
CA GLN A 12 -10.23 0.18 22.94
C GLN A 12 -11.11 1.33 22.44
N LYS A 13 -10.60 2.56 22.61
CA LYS A 13 -11.18 3.80 22.07
C LYS A 13 -10.10 4.55 21.31
N TYR A 14 -9.67 4.02 20.17
CA TYR A 14 -8.55 4.57 19.38
C TYR A 14 -8.76 6.03 18.96
N ASN A 15 -10.02 6.47 18.82
CA ASN A 15 -10.39 7.87 18.56
C ASN A 15 -10.66 8.69 19.84
N GLY A 16 -10.42 8.13 21.01
CA GLY A 16 -10.68 8.75 22.32
C GLY A 16 -12.16 8.83 22.72
N LYS A 17 -13.09 8.35 21.90
CA LYS A 17 -14.54 8.52 22.10
C LYS A 17 -15.31 7.19 22.07
N ASN A 18 -15.26 6.49 20.96
CA ASN A 18 -16.10 5.33 20.68
C ASN A 18 -15.27 4.05 20.54
N ILE A 19 -15.89 2.92 20.83
CA ILE A 19 -15.35 1.60 20.49
C ILE A 19 -15.30 1.48 18.97
N PRO A 20 -14.30 0.77 18.40
CA PRO A 20 -14.21 0.58 16.96
C PRO A 20 -15.33 -0.34 16.45
N GLN A 21 -15.80 -0.07 15.24
CA GLN A 21 -16.54 -1.08 14.48
C GLN A 21 -15.53 -2.10 13.93
N LEU A 22 -15.81 -3.38 14.08
CA LEU A 22 -14.90 -4.44 13.69
C LEU A 22 -15.56 -5.38 12.70
N ALA A 23 -14.87 -5.62 11.59
CA ALA A 23 -15.21 -6.65 10.63
C ALA A 23 -14.07 -7.68 10.55
N LEU A 24 -14.41 -8.95 10.67
CA LEU A 24 -13.50 -10.05 10.38
C LEU A 24 -13.71 -10.50 8.94
N VAL A 25 -12.67 -10.40 8.14
CA VAL A 25 -12.70 -10.76 6.72
C VAL A 25 -11.86 -12.03 6.55
N SER A 26 -12.47 -13.12 6.05
CA SER A 26 -11.72 -14.37 5.80
C SER A 26 -10.68 -14.18 4.70
N PRO A 27 -9.62 -14.99 4.62
CA PRO A 27 -8.77 -15.02 3.44
C PRO A 27 -9.58 -15.47 2.21
N THR A 28 -9.09 -15.18 1.01
CA THR A 28 -9.60 -15.76 -0.24
C THR A 28 -9.21 -17.23 -0.36
N ALA A 29 -9.96 -18.00 -1.14
CA ALA A 29 -9.58 -19.37 -1.50
C ALA A 29 -8.32 -19.37 -2.39
N MET A 30 -7.65 -20.50 -2.47
CA MET A 30 -6.57 -20.75 -3.42
C MET A 30 -7.16 -21.22 -4.76
N GLN A 31 -6.70 -20.60 -5.84
CA GLN A 31 -7.01 -21.01 -7.21
C GLN A 31 -6.04 -22.11 -7.65
N ASP A 32 -6.53 -23.17 -8.28
CA ASP A 32 -5.68 -24.22 -8.85
C ASP A 32 -5.02 -23.71 -10.14
N LEU A 33 -3.74 -23.45 -10.08
CA LEU A 33 -2.89 -23.11 -11.22
C LEU A 33 -1.81 -24.16 -11.48
N SER A 34 -1.93 -25.36 -10.89
CA SER A 34 -0.92 -26.42 -10.97
C SER A 34 -0.75 -26.97 -12.39
N GLY A 35 -1.77 -26.87 -13.23
CA GLY A 35 -1.71 -27.24 -14.64
C GLY A 35 -0.89 -26.31 -15.53
N GLU A 36 -0.66 -25.07 -15.09
CA GLU A 36 0.03 -24.03 -15.85
C GLU A 36 1.38 -23.64 -15.21
N PHE A 37 1.47 -23.71 -13.89
CA PHE A 37 2.63 -23.32 -13.11
C PHE A 37 3.06 -24.42 -12.16
N SER A 38 4.33 -24.42 -11.76
CA SER A 38 4.88 -25.31 -10.73
C SER A 38 4.46 -24.86 -9.32
N VAL A 39 3.16 -24.76 -9.08
CA VAL A 39 2.56 -24.40 -7.79
C VAL A 39 1.65 -25.53 -7.31
N PRO A 40 1.36 -25.64 -5.99
CA PRO A 40 0.39 -26.61 -5.47
C PRO A 40 -1.01 -26.35 -6.05
N ASP A 41 -1.84 -27.41 -6.14
CA ASP A 41 -3.24 -27.33 -6.62
C ASP A 41 -4.19 -26.61 -5.62
N GLY A 42 -3.69 -26.22 -4.46
CA GLY A 42 -4.45 -25.48 -3.45
C GLY A 42 -5.47 -26.30 -2.65
N LYS A 43 -5.69 -27.59 -2.96
CA LYS A 43 -6.75 -28.39 -2.30
C LYS A 43 -6.58 -28.50 -0.79
N GLU A 44 -5.39 -28.86 -0.33
CA GLU A 44 -5.08 -28.95 1.09
C GLU A 44 -5.14 -27.57 1.76
N GLY A 45 -4.60 -26.55 1.11
CA GLY A 45 -4.68 -25.17 1.57
C GLY A 45 -6.13 -24.72 1.76
N ASN A 46 -7.00 -25.01 0.79
CA ASN A 46 -8.41 -24.66 0.87
C ASN A 46 -9.17 -25.40 1.98
N GLN A 47 -8.79 -26.65 2.30
CA GLN A 47 -9.35 -27.33 3.45
C GLN A 47 -9.02 -26.61 4.76
N ASN A 48 -7.78 -26.19 4.93
CA ASN A 48 -7.33 -25.42 6.10
C ASN A 48 -7.97 -24.03 6.16
N LEU A 49 -8.01 -23.31 5.03
CA LEU A 49 -8.63 -21.98 4.95
C LEU A 49 -10.12 -22.03 5.30
N LYS A 50 -10.84 -23.09 4.90
CA LYS A 50 -12.24 -23.31 5.28
C LYS A 50 -12.41 -23.41 6.80
N LEU A 51 -11.50 -24.12 7.49
CA LEU A 51 -11.53 -24.22 8.95
C LEU A 51 -11.26 -22.88 9.62
N TYR A 52 -10.29 -22.11 9.10
CA TYR A 52 -10.03 -20.76 9.60
C TYR A 52 -11.21 -19.82 9.38
N ALA A 53 -11.82 -19.81 8.19
CA ALA A 53 -13.01 -19.00 7.92
C ALA A 53 -14.17 -19.34 8.84
N ALA A 54 -14.40 -20.62 9.11
CA ALA A 54 -15.42 -21.07 10.05
C ALA A 54 -15.14 -20.58 11.48
N ALA A 55 -13.91 -20.74 11.96
CA ALA A 55 -13.52 -20.26 13.30
C ALA A 55 -13.62 -18.72 13.41
N MET A 56 -13.25 -17.99 12.36
CA MET A 56 -13.39 -16.52 12.31
C MET A 56 -14.87 -16.11 12.40
N LYS A 57 -15.74 -16.81 11.68
CA LYS A 57 -17.19 -16.57 11.72
C LYS A 57 -17.78 -16.79 13.13
N GLU A 58 -17.39 -17.88 13.79
CA GLU A 58 -17.81 -18.16 15.17
C GLU A 58 -17.37 -17.04 16.12
N VAL A 59 -16.10 -16.62 16.04
CA VAL A 59 -15.56 -15.54 16.88
C VAL A 59 -16.25 -14.22 16.59
N ALA A 60 -16.50 -13.88 15.33
CA ALA A 60 -17.21 -12.66 14.96
C ALA A 60 -18.62 -12.64 15.56
N ASN A 61 -19.38 -13.72 15.36
CA ASN A 61 -20.74 -13.85 15.88
C ASN A 61 -20.79 -13.76 17.41
N ALA A 62 -19.87 -14.42 18.10
CA ALA A 62 -19.80 -14.44 19.57
C ALA A 62 -19.47 -13.06 20.17
N ASN A 63 -18.87 -12.16 19.40
CA ASN A 63 -18.43 -10.83 19.86
C ASN A 63 -19.19 -9.68 19.20
N GLY A 64 -20.24 -9.94 18.40
CA GLY A 64 -21.01 -8.90 17.71
C GLY A 64 -20.24 -8.15 16.63
N ALA A 65 -19.18 -8.76 16.09
CA ALA A 65 -18.43 -8.23 14.96
C ALA A 65 -19.03 -8.67 13.62
N LEU A 66 -18.88 -7.87 12.58
CA LEU A 66 -19.24 -8.25 11.22
C LEU A 66 -18.33 -9.39 10.74
N PHE A 67 -18.88 -10.38 10.05
CA PHE A 67 -18.10 -11.37 9.33
C PHE A 67 -18.35 -11.26 7.83
N VAL A 68 -17.27 -11.18 7.06
CA VAL A 68 -17.30 -11.17 5.60
C VAL A 68 -16.49 -12.37 5.10
N ASP A 69 -17.02 -13.13 4.15
CA ASP A 69 -16.47 -14.42 3.71
C ASP A 69 -15.97 -14.43 2.25
N PRO A 70 -14.84 -13.75 1.94
CA PRO A 70 -14.19 -13.89 0.65
C PRO A 70 -13.80 -15.33 0.30
N PHE A 71 -13.54 -16.21 1.27
CA PHE A 71 -13.21 -17.61 1.02
C PHE A 71 -14.31 -18.31 0.24
N ALA A 72 -15.54 -18.27 0.76
CA ALA A 72 -16.66 -18.94 0.12
C ALA A 72 -16.95 -18.36 -1.27
N THR A 73 -16.87 -17.04 -1.40
CA THR A 73 -17.15 -16.35 -2.65
C THR A 73 -16.06 -16.60 -3.72
N SER A 74 -14.79 -16.51 -3.37
CA SER A 74 -13.70 -16.75 -4.33
C SER A 74 -13.60 -18.24 -4.72
N ALA A 75 -13.89 -19.16 -3.79
CA ALA A 75 -13.99 -20.58 -4.13
C ALA A 75 -15.06 -20.86 -5.21
N GLN A 76 -16.19 -20.15 -5.17
CA GLN A 76 -17.19 -20.23 -6.22
C GLN A 76 -16.70 -19.66 -7.54
N TRP A 77 -16.00 -18.52 -7.53
CA TRP A 77 -15.43 -17.93 -8.76
C TRP A 77 -14.47 -18.89 -9.45
N PHE A 78 -13.57 -19.51 -8.68
CA PHE A 78 -12.58 -20.45 -9.20
C PHE A 78 -13.20 -21.78 -9.67
N ALA A 79 -14.36 -22.15 -9.15
CA ALA A 79 -15.06 -23.37 -9.56
C ALA A 79 -15.84 -23.23 -10.88
N VAL A 80 -16.25 -22.02 -11.28
CA VAL A 80 -17.15 -21.79 -12.41
C VAL A 80 -16.49 -21.11 -13.60
N SER A 81 -15.24 -20.70 -13.49
CA SER A 81 -14.52 -19.96 -14.53
C SER A 81 -13.05 -20.36 -14.58
N ASP A 82 -12.52 -20.53 -15.78
CA ASP A 82 -11.09 -20.72 -16.04
C ASP A 82 -10.32 -19.39 -16.00
N GLU A 83 -10.97 -18.29 -15.64
CA GLU A 83 -10.37 -16.97 -15.53
C GLU A 83 -9.28 -16.96 -14.46
N ARG A 84 -8.07 -16.55 -14.85
CA ARG A 84 -6.96 -16.41 -13.91
C ARG A 84 -7.11 -15.14 -13.09
N LEU A 85 -7.52 -15.30 -11.83
CA LEU A 85 -7.74 -14.19 -10.88
C LEU A 85 -6.62 -14.07 -9.84
N THR A 86 -5.61 -14.94 -9.90
CA THR A 86 -4.46 -14.93 -8.97
C THR A 86 -3.13 -14.90 -9.73
N ILE A 87 -2.07 -14.48 -9.05
CA ILE A 87 -0.70 -14.49 -9.57
C ILE A 87 -0.09 -15.89 -9.44
N ASP A 88 -0.29 -16.50 -8.27
CA ASP A 88 0.40 -17.72 -7.82
C ASP A 88 -0.54 -18.75 -7.19
N GLY A 89 -1.83 -18.60 -7.38
CA GLY A 89 -2.88 -19.39 -6.73
C GLY A 89 -3.38 -18.82 -5.41
N ALA A 90 -2.63 -17.95 -4.73
CA ALA A 90 -2.99 -17.38 -3.44
C ALA A 90 -3.23 -15.87 -3.50
N LEU A 91 -2.35 -15.13 -4.17
CA LEU A 91 -2.42 -13.67 -4.27
C LEU A 91 -3.24 -13.26 -5.49
N LEU A 92 -4.25 -12.43 -5.29
CA LEU A 92 -5.06 -11.90 -6.39
C LEU A 92 -4.21 -11.05 -7.34
N ASN A 93 -4.49 -11.17 -8.63
CA ASN A 93 -4.01 -10.26 -9.67
C ASN A 93 -4.97 -9.06 -9.81
N ASP A 94 -4.72 -8.17 -10.77
CA ASP A 94 -5.55 -6.99 -11.01
C ASP A 94 -7.02 -7.33 -11.30
N ASP A 95 -7.29 -8.39 -12.05
CA ASP A 95 -8.65 -8.83 -12.36
C ASP A 95 -9.33 -9.44 -11.15
N GLY A 96 -8.59 -10.18 -10.33
CA GLY A 96 -9.06 -10.68 -9.04
C GLY A 96 -9.45 -9.55 -8.10
N TYR A 97 -8.65 -8.49 -8.01
CA TYR A 97 -8.99 -7.32 -7.20
C TYR A 97 -10.16 -6.53 -7.79
N ARG A 98 -10.26 -6.38 -9.10
CA ARG A 98 -11.43 -5.74 -9.74
C ARG A 98 -12.74 -6.47 -9.44
N LYS A 99 -12.68 -7.79 -9.30
CA LYS A 99 -13.83 -8.63 -8.95
C LYS A 99 -14.14 -8.60 -7.44
N LEU A 100 -13.10 -8.65 -6.60
CA LEU A 100 -13.25 -8.66 -5.13
C LEU A 100 -13.73 -7.31 -4.59
N THR A 101 -13.19 -6.20 -5.08
CA THR A 101 -13.40 -4.87 -4.49
C THR A 101 -14.87 -4.45 -4.43
N PRO A 102 -15.68 -4.49 -5.52
CA PRO A 102 -17.09 -4.11 -5.43
C PRO A 102 -17.88 -5.05 -4.53
N TRP A 103 -17.61 -6.35 -4.57
CA TRP A 103 -18.24 -7.31 -3.69
C TRP A 103 -17.92 -7.07 -2.22
N LEU A 104 -16.66 -6.78 -1.90
CA LEU A 104 -16.23 -6.49 -0.54
C LEU A 104 -16.81 -5.16 -0.02
N ALA A 105 -16.88 -4.15 -0.88
CA ALA A 105 -17.50 -2.87 -0.54
C ALA A 105 -19.00 -3.05 -0.22
N ASP A 106 -19.72 -3.82 -1.02
CA ASP A 106 -21.13 -4.13 -0.79
C ASP A 106 -21.32 -4.89 0.53
N ALA A 107 -20.49 -5.89 0.80
CA ALA A 107 -20.53 -6.68 2.03
C ALA A 107 -20.22 -5.85 3.30
N LEU A 108 -19.35 -4.86 3.21
CA LEU A 108 -18.95 -4.01 4.34
C LEU A 108 -19.88 -2.82 4.57
N PHE A 109 -20.46 -2.25 3.51
CA PHE A 109 -21.21 -0.99 3.54
C PHE A 109 -22.68 -1.11 3.14
N SER A 110 -23.21 -2.33 3.10
CA SER A 110 -24.65 -2.62 2.92
C SER A 110 -25.28 -2.01 1.66
N GLY A 111 -24.57 -2.06 0.54
CA GLY A 111 -25.14 -1.68 -0.76
C GLY A 111 -25.29 -0.19 -1.00
N GLU A 112 -24.63 0.67 -0.24
CA GLU A 112 -24.52 2.08 -0.60
C GLU A 112 -23.70 2.19 -1.90
N THR A 113 -24.37 2.57 -3.00
CA THR A 113 -23.70 2.73 -4.30
C THR A 113 -22.78 3.94 -4.26
N PRO A 114 -21.47 3.79 -4.45
CA PRO A 114 -20.55 4.91 -4.51
C PRO A 114 -20.94 5.90 -5.61
N ASN A 115 -20.77 7.19 -5.37
CA ASN A 115 -20.95 8.21 -6.42
C ASN A 115 -19.86 8.04 -7.47
N GLN A 116 -20.21 7.44 -8.59
CA GLN A 116 -19.29 7.08 -9.68
C GLN A 116 -18.60 8.31 -10.31
N SER A 117 -19.22 9.49 -10.24
CA SER A 117 -18.67 10.71 -10.86
C SER A 117 -17.43 11.25 -10.14
N MET A 118 -17.19 10.84 -8.89
CA MET A 118 -16.02 11.27 -8.09
C MET A 118 -14.96 10.17 -7.98
N HIS A 119 -15.21 8.99 -8.57
CA HIS A 119 -14.37 7.82 -8.37
C HIS A 119 -12.91 8.05 -8.81
N ASP A 120 -12.70 8.62 -9.98
CA ASP A 120 -11.35 8.79 -10.54
C ASP A 120 -10.55 9.86 -9.79
N GLU A 121 -11.18 10.95 -9.38
CA GLU A 121 -10.53 12.01 -8.60
C GLU A 121 -10.15 11.52 -7.21
N VAL A 122 -11.06 10.82 -6.53
CA VAL A 122 -10.81 10.22 -5.20
C VAL A 122 -9.73 9.15 -5.31
N HIS A 123 -9.79 8.30 -6.33
CA HIS A 123 -8.78 7.27 -6.57
C HIS A 123 -7.39 7.88 -6.77
N ALA A 124 -7.26 8.93 -7.60
CA ALA A 124 -6.00 9.63 -7.80
C ALA A 124 -5.46 10.24 -6.49
N ALA A 125 -6.31 10.88 -5.70
CA ALA A 125 -5.93 11.44 -4.40
C ALA A 125 -5.49 10.35 -3.40
N VAL A 126 -6.16 9.20 -3.38
CA VAL A 126 -5.78 8.04 -2.55
C VAL A 126 -4.44 7.46 -3.00
N GLN A 127 -4.21 7.33 -4.30
CA GLN A 127 -2.93 6.85 -4.83
C GLN A 127 -1.77 7.77 -4.43
N GLU A 128 -1.96 9.08 -4.52
CA GLU A 128 -0.95 10.05 -4.09
C GLU A 128 -0.67 9.96 -2.58
N LYS A 129 -1.71 9.85 -1.75
CA LYS A 129 -1.55 9.62 -0.31
C LYS A 129 -0.78 8.32 -0.04
N ASN A 130 -1.15 7.23 -0.69
CA ASN A 130 -0.49 5.94 -0.51
C ASN A 130 0.98 6.01 -0.87
N PHE A 131 1.35 6.72 -1.93
CA PHE A 131 2.74 6.96 -2.30
C PHE A 131 3.51 7.66 -1.17
N MET A 132 2.96 8.75 -0.62
CA MET A 132 3.58 9.48 0.49
C MET A 132 3.67 8.61 1.76
N TRP A 133 2.60 7.91 2.10
CA TRP A 133 2.54 7.06 3.29
C TRP A 133 3.52 5.88 3.22
N LEU A 134 3.63 5.22 2.07
CA LEU A 134 4.59 4.13 1.88
C LEU A 134 6.04 4.59 2.03
N ASN A 135 6.36 5.84 1.70
CA ASN A 135 7.70 6.39 1.87
C ASN A 135 8.10 6.58 3.35
N ASP A 136 7.15 6.59 4.31
CA ASP A 136 7.46 6.55 5.73
C ASP A 136 8.08 5.19 6.16
N PHE A 137 7.73 4.11 5.46
CA PHE A 137 8.20 2.75 5.75
C PHE A 137 9.32 2.28 4.83
N LYS A 138 9.44 2.85 3.64
CA LYS A 138 10.52 2.53 2.72
C LYS A 138 11.76 3.32 3.08
N VAL A 139 12.80 2.60 3.49
CA VAL A 139 14.13 3.18 3.68
C VAL A 139 14.76 3.39 2.30
N PRO A 140 14.92 4.64 1.81
CA PRO A 140 15.42 4.89 0.45
C PRO A 140 16.86 4.42 0.28
N ASN A 141 17.67 4.46 1.35
CA ASN A 141 19.04 3.97 1.35
C ASN A 141 19.43 3.43 2.73
N GLY A 142 19.37 2.11 2.90
CA GLY A 142 19.71 1.45 4.16
C GLY A 142 21.15 1.70 4.62
N VAL A 143 22.08 1.98 3.70
CA VAL A 143 23.47 2.32 4.04
C VAL A 143 23.55 3.63 4.83
N HIS A 144 22.66 4.60 4.51
CA HIS A 144 22.60 5.88 5.23
C HIS A 144 21.88 5.78 6.57
N VAL A 145 20.87 4.91 6.68
CA VAL A 145 20.00 4.82 7.86
C VAL A 145 20.49 3.79 8.87
N TYR A 146 20.99 2.65 8.42
CA TYR A 146 21.37 1.51 9.26
C TYR A 146 22.80 1.03 9.04
N GLY A 147 23.44 1.43 7.94
CA GLY A 147 24.75 0.92 7.53
C GLY A 147 25.90 1.84 7.86
N ARG A 148 27.00 1.65 7.14
CA ARG A 148 28.29 2.34 7.38
C ARG A 148 28.24 3.87 7.23
N ARG A 149 27.22 4.43 6.59
CA ARG A 149 27.02 5.87 6.44
C ARG A 149 25.94 6.43 7.35
N TYR A 150 25.53 5.67 8.36
CA TYR A 150 24.56 6.14 9.33
C TYR A 150 24.99 7.46 10.00
N ASN A 151 26.25 7.57 10.39
CA ASN A 151 26.78 8.82 10.95
C ASN A 151 27.56 9.60 9.90
N PRO A 152 27.21 10.88 9.59
CA PRO A 152 26.20 11.70 10.26
C PRO A 152 24.78 11.63 9.63
N TYR A 153 24.58 10.94 8.51
CA TYR A 153 23.38 11.08 7.69
C TYR A 153 22.09 10.57 8.33
N GLY A 154 22.14 9.43 9.04
CA GLY A 154 20.97 8.86 9.70
C GLY A 154 20.33 9.82 10.69
N PRO A 155 21.04 10.23 11.79
CA PRO A 155 20.46 11.11 12.79
C PRO A 155 20.27 12.55 12.30
N ALA A 156 21.08 13.03 11.35
CA ALA A 156 21.01 14.41 10.89
C ALA A 156 19.88 14.67 9.87
N ASN A 157 19.53 13.68 9.06
CA ASN A 157 18.62 13.87 7.92
C ASN A 157 17.34 13.05 8.04
N TYR A 158 17.46 11.76 8.29
CA TYR A 158 16.35 10.82 8.16
C TYR A 158 15.13 11.14 9.05
N PRO A 159 15.28 11.53 10.33
CA PRO A 159 14.13 11.89 11.17
C PRO A 159 13.35 13.10 10.63
N PHE A 160 14.03 14.07 10.02
CA PHE A 160 13.40 15.26 9.44
C PHE A 160 12.70 14.94 8.13
N GLU A 161 13.26 14.04 7.33
CA GLU A 161 12.63 13.52 6.09
C GLU A 161 11.36 12.75 6.41
N LEU A 162 11.38 11.85 7.43
CA LEU A 162 10.18 11.15 7.91
C LEU A 162 9.12 12.11 8.42
N LYS A 163 9.50 13.11 9.22
CA LYS A 163 8.55 14.13 9.71
C LYS A 163 7.85 14.82 8.54
N LYS A 164 8.62 15.26 7.54
CA LYS A 164 8.07 15.93 6.36
C LYS A 164 7.16 15.00 5.53
N THR A 165 7.54 13.75 5.36
CA THR A 165 6.71 12.74 4.67
C THR A 165 5.37 12.53 5.39
N ARG A 166 5.35 12.52 6.72
CA ARG A 166 4.13 12.42 7.52
C ARG A 166 3.25 13.67 7.38
N GLU A 167 3.83 14.85 7.35
CA GLU A 167 3.12 16.10 7.06
C GLU A 167 2.46 16.04 5.66
N PHE A 168 3.18 15.60 4.65
CA PHE A 168 2.62 15.37 3.30
C PHE A 168 1.47 14.35 3.30
N THR A 169 1.60 13.27 4.04
CA THR A 169 0.54 12.26 4.16
C THR A 169 -0.73 12.85 4.77
N GLN A 170 -0.60 13.70 5.81
CA GLN A 170 -1.74 14.38 6.42
C GLN A 170 -2.42 15.36 5.46
N ILE A 171 -1.65 16.11 4.67
CA ILE A 171 -2.18 17.03 3.65
C ILE A 171 -2.98 16.24 2.61
N ARG A 172 -2.47 15.10 2.13
CA ARG A 172 -3.19 14.24 1.17
C ARG A 172 -4.45 13.64 1.77
N ASP A 173 -4.43 13.31 3.05
CA ASP A 173 -5.65 12.86 3.74
C ASP A 173 -6.73 13.95 3.73
N GLN A 174 -6.36 15.19 4.03
CA GLN A 174 -7.29 16.32 3.96
C GLN A 174 -7.80 16.56 2.54
N ALA A 175 -6.94 16.42 1.53
CA ALA A 175 -7.33 16.53 0.12
C ALA A 175 -8.37 15.48 -0.28
N ILE A 176 -8.23 14.22 0.16
CA ILE A 176 -9.22 13.16 -0.07
C ILE A 176 -10.58 13.55 0.49
N TRP A 177 -10.63 14.03 1.73
CA TRP A 177 -11.88 14.45 2.36
C TRP A 177 -12.50 15.67 1.71
N ALA A 178 -11.68 16.62 1.25
CA ALA A 178 -12.16 17.77 0.49
C ALA A 178 -12.76 17.34 -0.86
N THR A 179 -12.07 16.45 -1.59
CA THR A 179 -12.57 15.88 -2.86
C THR A 179 -13.92 15.18 -2.65
N LEU A 180 -14.05 14.36 -1.60
CA LEU A 180 -15.31 13.68 -1.27
C LEU A 180 -16.47 14.64 -0.98
N LYS A 181 -16.18 15.84 -0.50
CA LYS A 181 -17.17 16.90 -0.23
C LYS A 181 -17.41 17.80 -1.44
N GLY A 182 -16.69 17.61 -2.55
CA GLY A 182 -16.72 18.51 -3.70
C GLY A 182 -16.03 19.86 -3.46
N GLU A 183 -15.17 19.94 -2.44
CA GLU A 183 -14.41 21.14 -2.06
C GLU A 183 -13.07 21.18 -2.80
N LYS A 184 -12.59 22.41 -3.11
CA LYS A 184 -11.24 22.59 -3.64
C LYS A 184 -10.23 22.60 -2.50
N PHE A 185 -9.11 21.92 -2.68
CA PHE A 185 -8.00 21.89 -1.73
C PHE A 185 -6.68 22.20 -2.42
N ASP A 186 -5.96 23.21 -1.95
CA ASP A 186 -4.67 23.61 -2.52
C ASP A 186 -3.52 22.79 -1.89
N VAL A 187 -3.30 21.59 -2.43
CA VAL A 187 -2.22 20.69 -1.99
C VAL A 187 -0.85 21.37 -2.08
N ALA A 188 -0.57 22.11 -3.15
CA ALA A 188 0.72 22.74 -3.36
C ALA A 188 0.98 23.87 -2.34
N GLY A 189 -0.05 24.67 -2.04
CA GLY A 189 0.02 25.71 -1.01
C GLY A 189 0.22 25.15 0.39
N GLU A 190 -0.42 24.02 0.71
CA GLU A 190 -0.20 23.34 2.01
C GLU A 190 1.18 22.67 2.07
N ASP A 191 1.66 22.05 0.99
CA ASP A 191 3.00 21.49 0.91
C ASP A 191 4.10 22.53 1.15
N ALA A 192 3.91 23.75 0.67
CA ALA A 192 4.86 24.84 0.87
C ALA A 192 4.99 25.25 2.37
N LYS A 193 4.01 24.94 3.18
CA LYS A 193 3.99 25.26 4.64
C LYS A 193 4.66 24.17 5.48
N THR A 194 4.97 23.00 4.91
CA THR A 194 5.57 21.88 5.65
C THR A 194 6.96 22.21 6.19
N SER A 195 7.42 21.42 7.16
CA SER A 195 8.74 21.54 7.78
C SER A 195 9.85 21.64 6.74
N LYS A 196 10.74 22.63 6.88
CA LYS A 196 11.94 22.75 6.05
C LYS A 196 12.95 21.71 6.50
N LEU A 197 13.57 21.04 5.52
CA LEU A 197 14.66 20.12 5.82
C LEU A 197 15.90 20.92 6.26
N PRO A 198 16.65 20.46 7.27
CA PRO A 198 17.93 21.06 7.63
C PRO A 198 18.92 20.89 6.48
N PRO A 199 19.96 21.76 6.41
CA PRO A 199 21.02 21.58 5.44
C PRO A 199 21.70 20.24 5.60
N VAL A 200 21.86 19.50 4.49
CA VAL A 200 22.55 18.22 4.47
C VAL A 200 24.05 18.47 4.56
N GLN A 201 24.69 17.90 5.60
CA GLN A 201 26.14 17.89 5.67
C GLN A 201 26.68 16.92 4.61
N SER A 202 27.51 17.42 3.71
CA SER A 202 28.19 16.59 2.72
C SER A 202 29.67 16.53 3.02
N ASN A 203 30.23 15.33 2.97
CA ASN A 203 31.68 15.14 2.97
C ASN A 203 32.27 15.25 1.55
N TYR A 204 31.45 15.55 0.57
CA TYR A 204 31.88 15.80 -0.81
C TYR A 204 32.64 17.12 -0.85
N LYS A 205 33.92 17.02 -1.12
CA LYS A 205 34.77 18.18 -1.46
C LYS A 205 35.10 18.06 -2.95
N PRO A 206 34.66 19.00 -3.78
CA PRO A 206 35.05 19.00 -5.19
C PRO A 206 36.59 19.01 -5.27
N SER A 207 37.13 17.94 -5.84
CA SER A 207 38.59 17.77 -5.94
C SER A 207 39.17 18.47 -7.15
N ASN A 208 38.36 18.98 -8.05
CA ASN A 208 38.80 19.64 -9.25
C ASN A 208 38.87 21.17 -9.06
N LYS A 209 39.98 21.74 -9.39
CA LYS A 209 40.20 23.19 -9.40
C LYS A 209 39.31 23.94 -10.39
N ASN A 210 38.56 23.22 -11.23
CA ASN A 210 37.76 23.74 -12.34
C ASN A 210 36.25 23.82 -12.05
N GLY A 211 35.83 23.70 -10.79
CA GLY A 211 34.42 23.80 -10.40
C GLY A 211 33.62 22.48 -10.49
N THR A 212 32.31 22.57 -10.34
CA THR A 212 31.42 21.43 -10.51
C THR A 212 31.35 21.00 -11.97
N PRO A 213 31.31 19.68 -12.25
CA PRO A 213 31.08 19.23 -13.63
C PRO A 213 29.80 19.86 -14.20
N GLU A 214 29.90 20.36 -15.41
CA GLU A 214 28.72 20.87 -16.12
C GLU A 214 27.63 19.76 -16.24
N TYR A 215 26.42 20.15 -15.92
CA TYR A 215 25.28 19.25 -16.12
C TYR A 215 25.10 18.99 -17.63
N ARG A 216 25.08 17.72 -18.01
CA ARG A 216 24.80 17.31 -19.38
C ARG A 216 23.44 16.60 -19.44
N PRO A 217 22.56 16.97 -20.37
CA PRO A 217 21.34 16.23 -20.62
C PRO A 217 21.62 14.75 -20.92
N GLY A 218 20.69 13.88 -20.53
CA GLY A 218 20.87 12.43 -20.69
C GLY A 218 21.17 12.00 -22.13
N GLN A 219 20.54 12.63 -23.11
CA GLN A 219 20.79 12.38 -24.54
C GLN A 219 22.22 12.73 -24.97
N GLU A 220 22.76 13.84 -24.49
CA GLU A 220 24.15 14.23 -24.77
C GLU A 220 25.13 13.29 -24.07
N SER A 221 24.79 12.81 -22.88
CA SER A 221 25.62 11.85 -22.17
C SER A 221 25.69 10.50 -22.87
N GLN A 222 24.56 10.03 -23.43
CA GLN A 222 24.49 8.79 -24.20
C GLN A 222 25.45 8.77 -25.40
N THR A 223 25.58 9.88 -26.13
CA THR A 223 26.47 9.97 -27.30
C THR A 223 27.95 9.81 -26.97
N LYS A 224 28.31 9.93 -25.69
CA LYS A 224 29.71 9.85 -25.22
C LYS A 224 30.05 8.53 -24.54
N ILE A 225 29.05 7.65 -24.39
CA ILE A 225 29.27 6.31 -23.85
C ILE A 225 29.69 5.41 -25.01
N ALA A 226 30.94 4.95 -25.00
CA ALA A 226 31.41 3.93 -25.91
C ALA A 226 30.90 2.56 -25.46
N VAL A 227 30.16 1.87 -26.30
CA VAL A 227 29.71 0.50 -26.04
C VAL A 227 30.47 -0.46 -26.97
N PRO A 228 30.77 -1.68 -26.51
CA PRO A 228 31.34 -2.72 -27.36
C PRO A 228 30.45 -3.03 -28.57
N GLU A 229 31.04 -3.57 -29.63
CA GLU A 229 30.32 -4.00 -30.81
C GLU A 229 29.23 -5.01 -30.44
N GLY A 230 28.03 -4.83 -30.99
CA GLY A 230 26.87 -5.68 -30.70
C GLY A 230 25.96 -5.21 -29.55
N TYR A 231 26.37 -4.18 -28.80
CA TYR A 231 25.53 -3.57 -27.74
C TYR A 231 24.93 -2.24 -28.19
N LYS A 232 23.73 -1.95 -27.68
CA LYS A 232 23.05 -0.66 -27.89
C LYS A 232 22.73 -0.02 -26.52
N ILE A 233 22.77 1.30 -26.44
CA ILE A 233 22.35 2.09 -25.28
C ILE A 233 20.88 2.46 -25.46
#